data_0f22c842ced2a54036c5c5c53b7eb081
#
_entry.id   0f22c842ced2a54036c5c5c53b7eb081
#
_cell.length_a   1.000
_cell.length_b   1.000
_cell.length_c   1.000
_cell.angle_alpha   90.00
_cell.angle_beta   90.00
_cell.angle_gamma   90.00
#
_symmetry.space_group_name_H-M   'P 1'
#
loop_
_entity.id
_entity.type
_entity.pdbx_description
1 polymer ?
#
loop_
_entity_poly.entity_id
_entity_poly.type
_entity_poly.pdbx_seq_one_letter_code
_entity_poly.pdbx_strand_id
1 'polypeptide(L)'
;AYSTPTGHISKPVRTFIGYHIIKVENRRQSPGEVKVSHILLINDRQNPANNAAVKLKTDSIYQRILAGDDFGQLARDLSQDPGSASQNGELPWFGSGQMIPEFEKAAFALKEKGDVSVPVESQFGWHIIKLIDKKPVGTYDELKATLEGQIKQNERNNKIAESFSEKLKKEYNFSQDENALADFLKLSDKYAPSDYMFAVEARKLSLHIFS
;
A
#
# COMPACT_ATOMS: atom_id res chain seq x y z
N ALA A 1 -4.51 9.89 -11.61
CA ALA A 1 -3.10 10.06 -11.98
C ALA A 1 -2.84 9.59 -13.42
N TYR A 2 -3.21 8.35 -13.78
CA TYR A 2 -2.83 7.76 -15.08
C TYR A 2 -3.43 8.47 -16.31
N SER A 3 -4.58 9.12 -16.20
CA SER A 3 -5.21 9.89 -17.27
C SER A 3 -4.76 11.37 -17.31
N THR A 4 -4.02 11.83 -16.30
CA THR A 4 -3.55 13.22 -16.22
C THR A 4 -2.20 13.34 -16.92
N PRO A 5 -2.00 14.23 -17.91
CA PRO A 5 -0.71 14.41 -18.57
C PRO A 5 0.39 14.86 -17.59
N THR A 6 1.65 14.56 -17.91
CA THR A 6 2.81 15.05 -17.12
C THR A 6 2.81 16.59 -17.08
N GLY A 7 3.12 17.16 -15.93
CA GLY A 7 3.07 18.60 -15.66
C GLY A 7 1.69 19.14 -15.28
N HIS A 8 0.61 18.37 -15.46
CA HIS A 8 -0.76 18.82 -15.21
C HIS A 8 -1.31 18.35 -13.86
N ILE A 9 -2.36 19.05 -13.42
CA ILE A 9 -3.08 18.75 -12.17
C ILE A 9 -4.40 18.07 -12.51
N SER A 10 -4.75 17.02 -11.76
CA SER A 10 -6.02 16.30 -11.94
C SER A 10 -7.22 17.12 -11.43
N LYS A 11 -8.43 16.77 -11.89
CA LYS A 11 -9.64 17.11 -11.13
C LYS A 11 -9.59 16.48 -9.74
N PRO A 12 -10.33 17.01 -8.75
CA PRO A 12 -10.45 16.38 -7.44
C PRO A 12 -10.91 14.91 -7.56
N VAL A 13 -10.18 13.99 -6.93
CA VAL A 13 -10.50 12.57 -6.90
C VAL A 13 -10.92 12.21 -5.48
N ARG A 14 -12.14 11.71 -5.31
CA ARG A 14 -12.65 11.25 -4.02
C ARG A 14 -12.13 9.83 -3.73
N THR A 15 -11.66 9.61 -2.51
CA THR A 15 -11.38 8.29 -1.94
C THR A 15 -12.06 8.19 -0.57
N PHE A 16 -11.97 7.04 0.10
CA PHE A 16 -12.51 6.87 1.45
C PHE A 16 -11.82 7.77 2.49
N ILE A 17 -10.57 8.22 2.22
CA ILE A 17 -9.82 9.12 3.11
C ILE A 17 -10.22 10.59 2.89
N GLY A 18 -10.76 10.94 1.70
CA GLY A 18 -11.12 12.31 1.34
C GLY A 18 -10.90 12.66 -0.12
N TYR A 19 -10.77 13.95 -0.43
CA TYR A 19 -10.52 14.45 -1.77
C TYR A 19 -9.03 14.70 -2.00
N HIS A 20 -8.53 14.21 -3.13
CA HIS A 20 -7.14 14.36 -3.55
C HIS A 20 -7.03 15.17 -4.83
N ILE A 21 -6.07 16.07 -4.88
CA ILE A 21 -5.63 16.76 -6.09
C ILE A 21 -4.23 16.25 -6.41
N ILE A 22 -4.03 15.72 -7.62
CA ILE A 22 -2.81 15.00 -8.01
C ILE A 22 -2.12 15.80 -9.13
N LYS A 23 -0.88 16.24 -8.89
CA LYS A 23 0.02 16.73 -9.93
C LYS A 23 0.89 15.59 -10.42
N VAL A 24 0.89 15.34 -11.72
CA VAL A 24 1.75 14.32 -12.32
C VAL A 24 3.05 14.99 -12.75
N GLU A 25 4.11 14.76 -12.02
CA GLU A 25 5.43 15.37 -12.31
C GLU A 25 6.22 14.56 -13.34
N ASN A 26 6.15 13.23 -13.27
CA ASN A 26 6.86 12.35 -14.19
C ASN A 26 6.17 11.00 -14.35
N ARG A 27 6.54 10.28 -15.39
CA ARG A 27 6.11 8.89 -15.65
C ARG A 27 7.32 8.05 -16.00
N ARG A 28 7.40 6.89 -15.40
CA ARG A 28 8.40 5.87 -15.73
C ARG A 28 7.73 4.50 -15.83
N GLN A 29 8.33 3.59 -16.54
CA GLN A 29 7.93 2.19 -16.47
C GLN A 29 8.23 1.64 -15.07
N SER A 30 7.37 0.74 -14.58
CA SER A 30 7.64 0.05 -13.34
C SER A 30 8.90 -0.80 -13.50
N PRO A 31 9.85 -0.77 -12.56
CA PRO A 31 11.04 -1.61 -12.61
C PRO A 31 10.77 -3.07 -12.22
N GLY A 32 9.51 -3.42 -11.90
CA GLY A 32 9.14 -4.72 -11.36
C GLY A 32 9.23 -4.78 -9.85
N GLU A 33 9.61 -5.93 -9.32
CA GLU A 33 9.79 -6.19 -7.89
C GLU A 33 11.20 -6.65 -7.60
N VAL A 34 11.70 -6.32 -6.42
CA VAL A 34 12.99 -6.78 -5.91
C VAL A 34 12.82 -7.45 -4.55
N LYS A 35 13.65 -8.46 -4.29
CA LYS A 35 13.90 -9.05 -2.99
C LYS A 35 15.31 -8.71 -2.56
N VAL A 36 15.48 -8.14 -1.38
CA VAL A 36 16.78 -7.71 -0.87
C VAL A 36 16.97 -8.16 0.57
N SER A 37 18.22 -8.22 1.01
CA SER A 37 18.60 -8.16 2.42
C SER A 37 19.12 -6.78 2.72
N HIS A 38 18.95 -6.30 3.96
CA HIS A 38 19.54 -5.04 4.38
C HIS A 38 20.11 -5.09 5.80
N ILE A 39 21.05 -4.18 6.06
CA ILE A 39 21.59 -3.87 7.38
C ILE A 39 21.23 -2.42 7.65
N LEU A 40 20.53 -2.15 8.75
CA LEU A 40 20.17 -0.81 9.21
C LEU A 40 21.00 -0.45 10.45
N LEU A 41 21.61 0.70 10.45
CA LEU A 41 22.15 1.37 11.63
C LEU A 41 21.39 2.69 11.84
N ILE A 42 20.68 2.78 12.97
CA ILE A 42 19.76 3.89 13.27
C ILE A 42 20.54 5.13 13.65
N ASN A 43 20.17 6.28 13.10
CA ASN A 43 20.68 7.58 13.49
C ASN A 43 20.20 7.96 14.89
N ASP A 44 21.08 8.52 15.70
CA ASP A 44 20.74 9.05 17.01
C ASP A 44 19.98 10.38 16.85
N ARG A 45 18.66 10.31 17.02
CA ARG A 45 17.78 11.49 16.93
C ARG A 45 17.97 12.47 18.11
N GLN A 46 18.43 11.97 19.25
CA GLN A 46 18.64 12.79 20.46
C GLN A 46 20.00 13.47 20.44
N ASN A 47 21.00 12.87 19.80
CA ASN A 47 22.33 13.41 19.67
C ASN A 47 22.86 13.28 18.23
N PRO A 48 22.52 14.23 17.34
CA PRO A 48 22.97 14.19 15.94
C PRO A 48 24.51 14.19 15.77
N ALA A 49 25.26 14.62 16.76
CA ALA A 49 26.72 14.52 16.73
C ALA A 49 27.22 13.07 16.64
N ASN A 50 26.45 12.12 17.15
CA ASN A 50 26.77 10.70 17.07
C ASN A 50 26.53 10.10 15.64
N ASN A 51 25.82 10.79 14.76
CA ASN A 51 25.52 10.26 13.42
C ASN A 51 26.78 10.08 12.57
N ALA A 52 27.81 10.88 12.79
CA ALA A 52 29.10 10.66 12.15
C ALA A 52 29.76 9.32 12.56
N ALA A 53 29.63 8.93 13.83
CA ALA A 53 30.11 7.63 14.32
C ALA A 53 29.25 6.47 13.73
N VAL A 54 27.92 6.66 13.58
CA VAL A 54 27.03 5.68 12.93
C VAL A 54 27.46 5.48 11.48
N LYS A 55 27.74 6.57 10.75
CA LYS A 55 28.25 6.49 9.38
C LYS A 55 29.56 5.71 9.29
N LEU A 56 30.55 6.04 10.13
CA LEU A 56 31.85 5.35 10.17
C LEU A 56 31.66 3.83 10.46
N LYS A 57 30.77 3.48 11.38
CA LYS A 57 30.43 2.08 11.66
C LYS A 57 29.81 1.41 10.45
N THR A 58 28.90 2.08 9.74
CA THR A 58 28.29 1.56 8.51
C THR A 58 29.32 1.35 7.42
N ASP A 59 30.22 2.33 7.23
CA ASP A 59 31.33 2.24 6.26
C ASP A 59 32.27 1.05 6.60
N SER A 60 32.57 0.83 7.89
CA SER A 60 33.34 -0.34 8.33
C SER A 60 32.66 -1.66 8.03
N ILE A 61 31.34 -1.77 8.26
CA ILE A 61 30.57 -2.97 7.91
C ILE A 61 30.59 -3.18 6.40
N TYR A 62 30.41 -2.12 5.61
CA TYR A 62 30.47 -2.19 4.16
C TYR A 62 31.82 -2.72 3.67
N GLN A 63 32.96 -2.24 4.25
CA GLN A 63 34.29 -2.75 3.91
C GLN A 63 34.44 -4.25 4.25
N ARG A 64 33.88 -4.70 5.36
CA ARG A 64 33.87 -6.12 5.73
C ARG A 64 33.12 -6.99 4.73
N ILE A 65 31.96 -6.50 4.25
CA ILE A 65 31.18 -7.18 3.22
C ILE A 65 31.98 -7.28 1.91
N LEU A 66 32.68 -6.19 1.50
CA LEU A 66 33.54 -6.20 0.32
C LEU A 66 34.76 -7.13 0.48
N ALA A 67 35.22 -7.35 1.72
CA ALA A 67 36.31 -8.27 2.03
C ALA A 67 35.84 -9.76 2.04
N GLY A 68 34.51 -10.01 1.91
CA GLY A 68 33.94 -11.36 1.81
C GLY A 68 33.24 -11.88 3.05
N ASP A 69 33.05 -11.07 4.08
CA ASP A 69 32.27 -11.45 5.26
C ASP A 69 30.82 -11.78 4.84
N ASP A 70 30.19 -12.74 5.51
CA ASP A 70 28.81 -13.13 5.23
C ASP A 70 27.83 -12.04 5.60
N PHE A 71 27.10 -11.55 4.61
CA PHE A 71 26.12 -10.47 4.77
C PHE A 71 25.02 -10.82 5.75
N GLY A 72 24.50 -12.06 5.69
CA GLY A 72 23.42 -12.52 6.55
C GLY A 72 23.85 -12.60 8.02
N GLN A 73 25.10 -13.04 8.27
CA GLN A 73 25.67 -13.04 9.62
C GLN A 73 25.82 -11.61 10.16
N LEU A 74 26.37 -10.72 9.34
CA LEU A 74 26.49 -9.30 9.72
C LEU A 74 25.15 -8.64 9.97
N ALA A 75 24.11 -8.99 9.20
CA ALA A 75 22.76 -8.51 9.43
C ALA A 75 22.20 -8.97 10.77
N ARG A 76 22.37 -10.27 11.12
CA ARG A 76 21.93 -10.79 12.42
C ARG A 76 22.63 -10.11 13.60
N ASP A 77 23.92 -9.90 13.46
CA ASP A 77 24.76 -9.43 14.58
C ASP A 77 24.72 -7.91 14.77
N LEU A 78 24.54 -7.15 13.69
CA LEU A 78 24.78 -5.71 13.69
C LEU A 78 23.60 -4.86 13.22
N SER A 79 22.61 -5.45 12.51
CA SER A 79 21.45 -4.71 12.05
C SER A 79 20.55 -4.32 13.23
N GLN A 80 20.08 -3.08 13.22
CA GLN A 80 19.15 -2.55 14.20
C GLN A 80 17.70 -2.54 13.68
N ASP A 81 17.42 -3.26 12.57
CA ASP A 81 16.07 -3.49 12.11
C ASP A 81 15.48 -4.75 12.78
N PRO A 82 14.53 -4.60 13.74
CA PRO A 82 13.99 -5.74 14.46
C PRO A 82 13.13 -6.65 13.56
N GLY A 83 12.66 -6.15 12.42
CA GLY A 83 11.80 -6.89 11.50
C GLY A 83 12.55 -7.91 10.64
N SER A 84 13.82 -7.65 10.31
CA SER A 84 14.57 -8.47 9.36
C SER A 84 15.89 -9.00 9.89
N ALA A 85 16.48 -8.42 10.94
CA ALA A 85 17.80 -8.80 11.45
C ALA A 85 17.92 -10.32 11.71
N SER A 86 16.95 -10.92 12.41
CA SER A 86 16.91 -12.36 12.72
C SER A 86 16.77 -13.25 11.47
N GLN A 87 16.34 -12.69 10.35
CA GLN A 87 16.14 -13.34 9.07
C GLN A 87 17.24 -12.97 8.06
N ASN A 88 18.48 -12.78 8.49
CA ASN A 88 19.63 -12.40 7.65
C ASN A 88 19.44 -11.01 6.98
N GLY A 89 18.59 -10.15 7.53
CA GLY A 89 18.23 -8.89 6.95
C GLY A 89 17.25 -8.98 5.76
N GLU A 90 16.69 -10.17 5.48
CA GLU A 90 15.81 -10.35 4.32
C GLU A 90 14.48 -9.61 4.48
N LEU A 91 14.10 -8.92 3.40
CA LEU A 91 12.80 -8.28 3.27
C LEU A 91 11.91 -9.06 2.28
N PRO A 92 10.58 -9.00 2.44
CA PRO A 92 9.66 -9.53 1.43
C PRO A 92 9.86 -8.82 0.09
N TRP A 93 9.32 -9.40 -0.99
CA TRP A 93 9.28 -8.76 -2.29
C TRP A 93 8.57 -7.41 -2.21
N PHE A 94 9.15 -6.39 -2.83
CA PHE A 94 8.52 -5.08 -2.92
C PHE A 94 8.71 -4.43 -4.30
N GLY A 95 7.71 -3.65 -4.68
CA GLY A 95 7.69 -2.84 -5.90
C GLY A 95 7.86 -1.36 -5.60
N SER A 96 7.75 -0.54 -6.65
CA SER A 96 7.83 0.92 -6.52
C SER A 96 6.76 1.51 -5.60
N GLY A 97 7.17 2.44 -4.73
CA GLY A 97 6.31 3.18 -3.81
C GLY A 97 5.97 2.44 -2.53
N GLN A 98 6.58 1.29 -2.28
CA GLN A 98 6.38 0.49 -1.05
C GLN A 98 7.45 0.73 0.02
N MET A 99 8.60 1.30 -0.39
CA MET A 99 9.69 1.65 0.51
C MET A 99 9.98 3.15 0.46
N ILE A 100 10.78 3.64 1.40
CA ILE A 100 11.24 5.03 1.37
C ILE A 100 12.07 5.30 0.12
N PRO A 101 11.99 6.50 -0.48
CA PRO A 101 12.56 6.79 -1.79
C PRO A 101 14.06 6.49 -1.91
N GLU A 102 14.83 6.81 -0.89
CA GLU A 102 16.29 6.62 -0.87
C GLU A 102 16.65 5.14 -0.92
N PHE A 103 15.96 4.32 -0.10
CA PHE A 103 16.12 2.87 -0.06
C PHE A 103 15.68 2.23 -1.37
N GLU A 104 14.49 2.60 -1.86
CA GLU A 104 13.95 2.09 -3.13
C GLU A 104 14.90 2.37 -4.29
N LYS A 105 15.38 3.62 -4.40
CA LYS A 105 16.32 4.02 -5.45
C LYS A 105 17.59 3.18 -5.43
N ALA A 106 18.16 2.92 -4.26
CA ALA A 106 19.36 2.12 -4.11
C ALA A 106 19.10 0.64 -4.44
N ALA A 107 18.02 0.07 -3.93
CA ALA A 107 17.66 -1.34 -4.20
C ALA A 107 17.44 -1.62 -5.69
N PHE A 108 16.72 -0.74 -6.40
CA PHE A 108 16.48 -0.90 -7.83
C PHE A 108 17.71 -0.57 -8.71
N ALA A 109 18.69 0.16 -8.20
CA ALA A 109 19.95 0.43 -8.90
C ALA A 109 20.88 -0.80 -8.97
N LEU A 110 20.72 -1.76 -8.06
CA LEU A 110 21.46 -3.03 -8.08
C LEU A 110 21.05 -3.84 -9.31
N LYS A 111 22.00 -4.49 -9.98
CA LYS A 111 21.77 -5.14 -11.26
C LYS A 111 21.75 -6.65 -11.15
N GLU A 112 22.71 -7.22 -10.45
CA GLU A 112 22.93 -8.68 -10.39
C GLU A 112 22.68 -9.20 -8.98
N LYS A 113 22.27 -10.47 -8.89
CA LYS A 113 22.11 -11.15 -7.61
C LYS A 113 23.44 -11.17 -6.85
N GLY A 114 23.42 -10.73 -5.63
CA GLY A 114 24.61 -10.59 -4.80
C GLY A 114 25.20 -9.19 -4.78
N ASP A 115 24.83 -8.29 -5.68
CA ASP A 115 25.26 -6.89 -5.63
C ASP A 115 24.92 -6.23 -4.30
N VAL A 116 25.85 -5.41 -3.80
CA VAL A 116 25.71 -4.67 -2.55
C VAL A 116 25.76 -3.18 -2.85
N SER A 117 24.82 -2.42 -2.28
CA SER A 117 24.83 -0.96 -2.41
C SER A 117 25.95 -0.35 -1.57
N VAL A 118 26.42 0.83 -1.97
CA VAL A 118 27.10 1.72 -1.04
C VAL A 118 26.17 2.07 0.12
N PRO A 119 26.69 2.47 1.32
CA PRO A 119 25.86 2.96 2.40
C PRO A 119 24.91 4.08 1.96
N VAL A 120 23.62 3.93 2.25
CA VAL A 120 22.54 4.85 1.86
C VAL A 120 21.93 5.47 3.10
N GLU A 121 21.92 6.79 3.16
CA GLU A 121 21.30 7.53 4.25
C GLU A 121 19.80 7.70 4.03
N SER A 122 19.02 7.58 5.09
CA SER A 122 17.59 7.82 5.14
C SER A 122 17.19 8.51 6.43
N GLN A 123 15.91 8.86 6.56
CA GLN A 123 15.36 9.38 7.82
C GLN A 123 15.47 8.41 9.01
N PHE A 124 15.67 7.11 8.78
CA PHE A 124 15.82 6.10 9.83
C PHE A 124 17.27 5.86 10.22
N GLY A 125 18.20 6.17 9.36
CA GLY A 125 19.62 5.91 9.54
C GLY A 125 20.30 5.48 8.25
N TRP A 126 21.35 4.68 8.39
CA TRP A 126 22.17 4.20 7.29
C TRP A 126 21.83 2.76 6.94
N HIS A 127 21.65 2.51 5.65
CA HIS A 127 21.34 1.19 5.10
C HIS A 127 22.46 0.68 4.21
N ILE A 128 22.76 -0.62 4.31
CA ILE A 128 23.51 -1.37 3.30
C ILE A 128 22.55 -2.41 2.74
N ILE A 129 22.42 -2.47 1.42
CA ILE A 129 21.39 -3.28 0.75
C ILE A 129 22.07 -4.29 -0.15
N LYS A 130 21.70 -5.57 -0.05
CA LYS A 130 22.16 -6.65 -0.92
C LYS A 130 21.01 -7.19 -1.74
N LEU A 131 21.19 -7.27 -3.07
CA LEU A 131 20.18 -7.84 -3.96
C LEU A 131 20.14 -9.37 -3.83
N ILE A 132 18.98 -9.91 -3.49
CA ILE A 132 18.73 -11.36 -3.48
C ILE A 132 18.17 -11.79 -4.83
N ASP A 133 17.13 -11.10 -5.30
CA ASP A 133 16.47 -11.43 -6.57
C ASP A 133 15.73 -10.23 -7.14
N LYS A 134 15.45 -10.28 -8.46
CA LYS A 134 14.76 -9.22 -9.20
C LYS A 134 13.80 -9.84 -10.20
N LYS A 135 12.55 -9.38 -10.21
CA LYS A 135 11.52 -9.82 -11.14
C LYS A 135 11.07 -8.64 -11.99
N PRO A 136 11.07 -8.78 -13.33
CA PRO A 136 10.43 -7.78 -14.19
C PRO A 136 8.93 -7.72 -13.88
N VAL A 137 8.27 -6.68 -14.38
CA VAL A 137 6.80 -6.66 -14.38
C VAL A 137 6.31 -7.84 -15.19
N GLY A 138 5.51 -8.71 -14.56
CA GLY A 138 4.89 -9.85 -15.24
C GLY A 138 3.96 -9.39 -16.37
N THR A 139 3.70 -10.28 -17.32
CA THR A 139 2.70 -10.07 -18.36
C THR A 139 1.31 -9.92 -17.76
N TYR A 140 0.37 -9.35 -18.53
CA TYR A 140 -1.02 -9.23 -18.08
C TYR A 140 -1.62 -10.59 -17.67
N ASP A 141 -1.33 -11.65 -18.44
CA ASP A 141 -1.88 -12.98 -18.16
C ASP A 141 -1.36 -13.57 -16.85
N GLU A 142 -0.09 -13.35 -16.52
CA GLU A 142 0.50 -13.77 -15.24
C GLU A 142 -0.08 -12.98 -14.06
N LEU A 143 -0.35 -11.68 -14.24
CA LEU A 143 -0.84 -10.80 -13.19
C LEU A 143 -2.36 -10.81 -13.05
N LYS A 144 -3.10 -11.33 -14.05
CA LYS A 144 -4.55 -11.23 -14.15
C LYS A 144 -5.28 -11.68 -12.88
N ALA A 145 -4.94 -12.87 -12.37
CA ALA A 145 -5.60 -13.41 -11.17
C ALA A 145 -5.35 -12.52 -9.93
N THR A 146 -4.13 -12.00 -9.76
CA THR A 146 -3.78 -11.10 -8.67
C THR A 146 -4.51 -9.76 -8.80
N LEU A 147 -4.57 -9.20 -10.01
CA LEU A 147 -5.27 -7.95 -10.28
C LEU A 147 -6.77 -8.09 -10.07
N GLU A 148 -7.38 -9.20 -10.51
CA GLU A 148 -8.80 -9.50 -10.24
C GLU A 148 -9.08 -9.59 -8.73
N GLY A 149 -8.21 -10.26 -7.97
CA GLY A 149 -8.30 -10.31 -6.51
C GLY A 149 -8.24 -8.93 -5.87
N GLN A 150 -7.29 -8.09 -6.29
CA GLN A 150 -7.17 -6.72 -5.80
C GLN A 150 -8.38 -5.85 -6.16
N ILE A 151 -8.94 -5.99 -7.36
CA ILE A 151 -10.15 -5.27 -7.78
C ILE A 151 -11.35 -5.67 -6.93
N LYS A 152 -11.51 -6.97 -6.62
CA LYS A 152 -12.60 -7.47 -5.77
C LYS A 152 -12.54 -6.92 -4.34
N GLN A 153 -11.36 -6.61 -3.83
CA GLN A 153 -11.15 -6.05 -2.50
C GLN A 153 -11.17 -4.51 -2.46
N ASN A 154 -11.30 -3.86 -3.61
CA ASN A 154 -11.23 -2.41 -3.74
C ASN A 154 -12.64 -1.80 -3.84
N GLU A 155 -12.77 -0.49 -3.54
CA GLU A 155 -13.99 0.32 -3.73
C GLU A 155 -14.60 0.22 -5.15
N ARG A 156 -13.81 -0.17 -6.15
CA ARG A 156 -14.31 -0.43 -7.50
C ARG A 156 -15.34 -1.54 -7.55
N ASN A 157 -15.27 -2.49 -6.61
CA ASN A 157 -16.28 -3.55 -6.49
C ASN A 157 -17.65 -2.96 -6.10
N ASN A 158 -17.67 -1.93 -5.25
CA ASN A 158 -18.93 -1.25 -4.90
C ASN A 158 -19.55 -0.57 -6.12
N LYS A 159 -18.76 0.05 -6.99
CA LYS A 159 -19.25 0.64 -8.25
C LYS A 159 -19.80 -0.40 -9.21
N ILE A 160 -19.20 -1.58 -9.27
CA ILE A 160 -19.72 -2.71 -10.07
C ILE A 160 -21.07 -3.16 -9.49
N ALA A 161 -21.16 -3.32 -8.17
CA ALA A 161 -22.39 -3.69 -7.49
C ALA A 161 -23.49 -2.63 -7.67
N GLU A 162 -23.15 -1.34 -7.53
CA GLU A 162 -24.06 -0.22 -7.79
C GLU A 162 -24.58 -0.23 -9.24
N SER A 163 -23.66 -0.34 -10.21
CA SER A 163 -24.01 -0.38 -11.63
C SER A 163 -24.89 -1.59 -11.98
N PHE A 164 -24.60 -2.75 -11.37
CA PHE A 164 -25.40 -3.95 -11.55
C PHE A 164 -26.79 -3.80 -10.90
N SER A 165 -26.86 -3.24 -9.69
CA SER A 165 -28.12 -2.93 -9.00
C SER A 165 -28.99 -1.97 -9.83
N GLU A 166 -28.39 -0.90 -10.37
CA GLU A 166 -29.13 0.05 -11.23
C GLU A 166 -29.63 -0.60 -12.53
N LYS A 167 -28.87 -1.53 -13.11
CA LYS A 167 -29.31 -2.30 -14.27
C LYS A 167 -30.51 -3.18 -13.92
N LEU A 168 -30.46 -3.91 -12.81
CA LEU A 168 -31.58 -4.74 -12.34
C LEU A 168 -32.80 -3.90 -12.03
N LYS A 169 -32.66 -2.78 -11.34
CA LYS A 169 -33.76 -1.86 -11.06
C LYS A 169 -34.50 -1.44 -12.34
N LYS A 170 -33.76 -1.12 -13.41
CA LYS A 170 -34.34 -0.78 -14.71
C LYS A 170 -35.03 -1.98 -15.41
N GLU A 171 -34.33 -3.13 -15.39
CA GLU A 171 -34.80 -4.34 -16.06
C GLU A 171 -36.12 -4.86 -15.43
N TYR A 172 -36.26 -4.78 -14.11
CA TYR A 172 -37.42 -5.24 -13.36
C TYR A 172 -38.40 -4.12 -13.02
N ASN A 173 -38.24 -2.91 -13.61
CA ASN A 173 -39.10 -1.74 -13.35
C ASN A 173 -39.25 -1.46 -11.84
N PHE A 174 -38.17 -1.60 -11.10
CA PHE A 174 -38.16 -1.36 -9.67
C PHE A 174 -38.56 0.09 -9.35
N SER A 175 -39.55 0.24 -8.48
CA SER A 175 -39.95 1.53 -7.93
C SER A 175 -39.79 1.56 -6.41
N GLN A 176 -39.56 2.74 -5.87
CA GLN A 176 -39.40 2.97 -4.43
C GLN A 176 -40.32 4.13 -4.04
N ASP A 177 -41.17 3.90 -3.03
CA ASP A 177 -41.94 5.01 -2.44
C ASP A 177 -41.05 5.77 -1.44
N GLU A 178 -40.60 6.97 -1.86
CA GLU A 178 -39.72 7.82 -1.06
C GLU A 178 -40.38 8.30 0.25
N ASN A 179 -41.72 8.47 0.27
CA ASN A 179 -42.40 8.87 1.49
C ASN A 179 -42.47 7.72 2.48
N ALA A 180 -42.78 6.53 2.03
CA ALA A 180 -42.79 5.34 2.89
C ALA A 180 -41.42 5.00 3.40
N LEU A 181 -40.34 5.20 2.58
CA LEU A 181 -38.97 5.06 3.02
C LEU A 181 -38.60 6.10 4.08
N ALA A 182 -38.97 7.37 3.86
CA ALA A 182 -38.69 8.44 4.82
C ALA A 182 -39.35 8.17 6.18
N ASP A 183 -40.59 7.65 6.19
CA ASP A 183 -41.30 7.29 7.41
C ASP A 183 -40.67 6.06 8.08
N PHE A 184 -40.19 5.10 7.30
CA PHE A 184 -39.41 3.97 7.85
C PHE A 184 -38.10 4.42 8.50
N LEU A 185 -37.37 5.36 7.88
CA LEU A 185 -36.13 5.92 8.43
C LEU A 185 -36.37 6.67 9.76
N LYS A 186 -37.50 7.41 9.88
CA LYS A 186 -37.88 8.04 11.15
C LYS A 186 -38.11 7.02 12.28
N LEU A 187 -38.54 5.80 11.96
CA LEU A 187 -38.63 4.74 12.97
C LEU A 187 -37.28 4.34 13.53
N SER A 188 -36.22 4.32 12.70
CA SER A 188 -34.86 3.99 13.13
C SER A 188 -34.27 5.06 14.05
N ASP A 189 -34.73 6.30 13.95
CA ASP A 189 -34.36 7.39 14.85
C ASP A 189 -35.11 7.30 16.21
N LYS A 190 -36.30 6.69 16.20
CA LYS A 190 -37.15 6.60 17.39
C LYS A 190 -36.96 5.31 18.19
N TYR A 191 -36.67 4.21 17.53
CA TYR A 191 -36.52 2.89 18.13
C TYR A 191 -35.23 2.22 17.65
N ALA A 192 -34.53 1.52 18.54
CA ALA A 192 -33.40 0.69 18.11
C ALA A 192 -33.90 -0.47 17.22
N PRO A 193 -33.15 -0.90 16.21
CA PRO A 193 -33.55 -2.01 15.32
C PRO A 193 -33.84 -3.35 16.05
N SER A 194 -33.29 -3.52 17.25
CA SER A 194 -33.52 -4.67 18.13
C SER A 194 -34.78 -4.53 19.02
N ASP A 195 -35.43 -3.37 19.00
CA ASP A 195 -36.64 -3.13 19.79
C ASP A 195 -37.84 -3.83 19.18
N TYR A 196 -38.64 -4.47 20.01
CA TYR A 196 -39.92 -5.10 19.58
C TYR A 196 -40.84 -4.07 18.90
N MET A 197 -40.93 -2.85 19.42
CA MET A 197 -41.77 -1.80 18.83
C MET A 197 -41.28 -1.37 17.45
N PHE A 198 -39.97 -1.37 17.19
CA PHE A 198 -39.44 -1.15 15.84
C PHE A 198 -40.00 -2.21 14.86
N ALA A 199 -39.92 -3.49 15.24
CA ALA A 199 -40.42 -4.58 14.39
C ALA A 199 -41.97 -4.49 14.13
N VAL A 200 -42.74 -4.07 15.12
CA VAL A 200 -44.18 -3.89 14.99
C VAL A 200 -44.52 -2.74 14.03
N GLU A 201 -43.91 -1.59 14.21
CA GLU A 201 -44.18 -0.42 13.37
C GLU A 201 -43.58 -0.56 11.95
N ALA A 202 -42.41 -1.16 11.82
CA ALA A 202 -41.78 -1.41 10.52
C ALA A 202 -42.65 -2.34 9.63
N ARG A 203 -43.31 -3.34 10.21
CA ARG A 203 -44.22 -4.23 9.47
C ARG A 203 -45.41 -3.49 8.85
N LYS A 204 -45.86 -2.40 9.45
CA LYS A 204 -46.95 -1.59 8.89
C LYS A 204 -46.51 -0.80 7.66
N LEU A 205 -45.23 -0.45 7.57
CA LEU A 205 -44.67 0.33 6.48
C LEU A 205 -44.03 -0.52 5.35
N SER A 206 -43.54 -1.72 5.68
CA SER A 206 -42.76 -2.55 4.76
C SER A 206 -43.48 -3.04 3.51
N LEU A 207 -44.81 -3.06 3.52
CA LEU A 207 -45.64 -3.50 2.39
C LEU A 207 -45.74 -2.48 1.25
N HIS A 208 -45.22 -1.25 1.42
CA HIS A 208 -45.41 -0.13 0.49
C HIS A 208 -44.13 0.55 0.06
N ILE A 209 -42.96 0.12 0.56
CA ILE A 209 -41.69 0.80 0.29
C ILE A 209 -41.14 0.42 -1.09
N PHE A 210 -41.33 -0.83 -1.50
CA PHE A 210 -40.79 -1.38 -2.75
C PHE A 210 -41.86 -2.12 -3.54
N SER A 211 -41.89 -1.88 -4.84
CA SER A 211 -42.75 -2.56 -5.82
C SER A 211 -42.00 -2.91 -7.10
#